data_a6680d70c4ce0dc524c0a8bdb3bebc8e
#
_entry.id   a6680d70c4ce0dc524c0a8bdb3bebc8e
#
_cell.length_a   1.000
_cell.length_b   1.000
_cell.length_c   1.000
_cell.angle_alpha   90.00
_cell.angle_beta   90.00
_cell.angle_gamma   90.00
#
_symmetry.space_group_name_H-M   'P 1'
#
loop_
_entity.id
_entity.type
_entity.pdbx_description
1 polymer ?
#
loop_
_entity_poly.entity_id
_entity_poly.type
_entity_poly.pdbx_seq_one_letter_code
_entity_poly.pdbx_strand_id
1 'polypeptide(L)'
;MNPFEAHGIEHLSPSSLNTFAAEPALFVLQKVLKHPAAGNAGPAAWRGSAVETGVAHGLETGASTAECVAIARAEFAKKVGLTVSEKSEKEDAAIPGYVEQALEHLRPYGKPSSTQGRCEMQVEGLAVPIMGFYDFLWEDTGRLIDLKTAATLTSAIKPAHARQVAFYHQCLGPNLLASLTYCTPKKVATYALENSRDHWAAQQKIALTVQRFLAISADPQELAGLVVPDVESFYYADAEVRQAAYEAFGI
;
A
#
# COMPACT_ATOMS: atom_id res chain seq x y z
N MET A 1 2.38 1.69 -30.01
CA MET A 1 3.19 2.38 -28.97
C MET A 1 2.68 1.88 -27.63
N ASN A 2 3.57 1.55 -26.70
CA ASN A 2 3.17 1.16 -25.34
C ASN A 2 2.66 2.41 -24.60
N PRO A 3 1.38 2.47 -24.17
CA PRO A 3 0.85 3.68 -23.54
C PRO A 3 1.52 4.03 -22.22
N PHE A 4 2.11 3.07 -21.53
CA PHE A 4 2.83 3.31 -20.28
C PHE A 4 4.17 4.02 -20.51
N GLU A 5 4.89 3.68 -21.60
CA GLU A 5 6.15 4.34 -21.95
C GLU A 5 5.99 5.82 -22.23
N ALA A 6 4.87 6.24 -22.86
CA ALA A 6 4.58 7.65 -23.12
C ALA A 6 4.52 8.47 -21.82
N HIS A 7 4.15 7.84 -20.69
CA HIS A 7 4.06 8.48 -19.37
C HIS A 7 5.21 8.07 -18.43
N GLY A 8 6.20 7.29 -18.91
CA GLY A 8 7.34 6.81 -18.13
C GLY A 8 6.91 5.93 -16.94
N ILE A 9 5.93 5.05 -17.18
CA ILE A 9 5.44 4.06 -16.21
C ILE A 9 5.98 2.70 -16.61
N GLU A 10 6.90 2.15 -15.82
CA GLU A 10 7.57 0.87 -16.11
C GLU A 10 6.81 -0.33 -15.55
N HIS A 11 6.03 -0.12 -14.50
CA HIS A 11 5.20 -1.14 -13.85
C HIS A 11 3.99 -0.51 -13.15
N LEU A 12 2.98 -1.31 -12.90
CA LEU A 12 1.88 -0.98 -11.98
C LEU A 12 2.11 -1.65 -10.63
N SER A 13 1.55 -1.10 -9.57
CA SER A 13 1.52 -1.74 -8.25
C SER A 13 0.09 -1.95 -7.78
N PRO A 14 -0.17 -2.91 -6.88
CA PRO A 14 -1.50 -3.08 -6.29
C PRO A 14 -2.03 -1.78 -5.66
N SER A 15 -1.16 -1.00 -5.03
CA SER A 15 -1.54 0.30 -4.45
C SER A 15 -1.90 1.34 -5.51
N SER A 16 -1.11 1.47 -6.59
CA SER A 16 -1.43 2.41 -7.68
C SER A 16 -2.74 2.04 -8.40
N LEU A 17 -2.99 0.75 -8.58
CA LEU A 17 -4.25 0.25 -9.14
C LEU A 17 -5.44 0.56 -8.21
N ASN A 18 -5.26 0.41 -6.90
CA ASN A 18 -6.29 0.78 -5.93
C ASN A 18 -6.53 2.30 -5.92
N THR A 19 -5.47 3.10 -6.06
CA THR A 19 -5.61 4.56 -6.23
C THR A 19 -6.43 4.90 -7.47
N PHE A 20 -6.10 4.31 -8.63
CA PHE A 20 -6.87 4.56 -9.85
C PHE A 20 -8.34 4.14 -9.72
N ALA A 21 -8.62 3.01 -9.07
CA ALA A 21 -9.98 2.52 -8.89
C ALA A 21 -10.83 3.38 -7.95
N ALA A 22 -10.20 4.05 -6.99
CA ALA A 22 -10.90 4.86 -5.98
C ALA A 22 -10.92 6.35 -6.35
N GLU A 23 -9.82 6.87 -6.89
CA GLU A 23 -9.61 8.27 -7.19
C GLU A 23 -8.70 8.41 -8.44
N PRO A 24 -9.27 8.28 -9.65
CA PRO A 24 -8.50 8.34 -10.91
C PRO A 24 -7.69 9.64 -11.06
N ALA A 25 -8.22 10.77 -10.58
CA ALA A 25 -7.52 12.05 -10.66
C ALA A 25 -6.24 12.04 -9.81
N LEU A 26 -6.25 11.44 -8.63
CA LEU A 26 -5.04 11.28 -7.83
C LEU A 26 -4.00 10.38 -8.52
N PHE A 27 -4.44 9.31 -9.18
CA PHE A 27 -3.53 8.49 -9.99
C PHE A 27 -2.89 9.31 -11.11
N VAL A 28 -3.66 10.14 -11.82
CA VAL A 28 -3.15 11.03 -12.87
C VAL A 28 -2.14 12.01 -12.28
N LEU A 29 -2.47 12.64 -11.15
CA LEU A 29 -1.56 13.56 -10.47
C LEU A 29 -0.23 12.91 -10.07
N GLN A 30 -0.28 11.66 -9.57
CA GLN A 30 0.89 10.90 -9.11
C GLN A 30 1.72 10.29 -10.24
N LYS A 31 1.08 9.65 -11.22
CA LYS A 31 1.74 8.77 -12.18
C LYS A 31 1.89 9.37 -13.57
N VAL A 32 0.98 10.23 -13.97
CA VAL A 32 0.98 10.87 -15.29
C VAL A 32 1.64 12.23 -15.23
N LEU A 33 1.15 13.11 -14.36
CA LEU A 33 1.70 14.45 -14.14
C LEU A 33 2.96 14.44 -13.25
N LYS A 34 3.17 13.37 -12.46
CA LYS A 34 4.30 13.19 -11.53
C LYS A 34 4.49 14.37 -10.58
N HIS A 35 3.38 14.92 -10.10
CA HIS A 35 3.42 16.08 -9.22
C HIS A 35 4.08 15.73 -7.87
N PRO A 36 5.12 16.46 -7.42
CA PRO A 36 5.90 16.09 -6.23
C PRO A 36 5.06 15.96 -4.96
N ALA A 37 4.11 16.86 -4.73
CA ALA A 37 3.24 16.82 -3.56
C ALA A 37 2.37 15.56 -3.49
N ALA A 38 1.93 15.05 -4.65
CA ALA A 38 1.04 13.89 -4.71
C ALA A 38 1.73 12.55 -4.33
N GLY A 39 3.05 12.52 -4.26
CA GLY A 39 3.83 11.35 -3.82
C GLY A 39 3.89 11.20 -2.30
N ASN A 40 3.49 12.20 -1.54
CA ASN A 40 3.58 12.21 -0.08
C ASN A 40 2.44 11.39 0.54
N ALA A 41 2.82 10.26 1.12
CA ALA A 41 1.88 9.34 1.79
C ALA A 41 1.65 9.77 3.22
N GLY A 42 1.52 10.83 3.73
CA GLY A 42 1.22 11.37 5.04
C GLY A 42 1.58 10.53 6.30
N PRO A 43 1.51 11.12 7.49
CA PRO A 43 2.04 10.50 8.73
C PRO A 43 1.45 9.13 9.06
N ALA A 44 0.17 8.89 8.79
CA ALA A 44 -0.46 7.58 9.07
C ALA A 44 0.13 6.44 8.20
N ALA A 45 0.44 6.72 6.93
CA ALA A 45 1.07 5.73 6.06
C ALA A 45 2.56 5.55 6.41
N TRP A 46 3.27 6.61 6.77
CA TRP A 46 4.64 6.53 7.27
C TRP A 46 4.74 5.68 8.54
N ARG A 47 3.81 5.86 9.49
CA ARG A 47 3.69 4.99 10.66
C ARG A 47 3.48 3.53 10.25
N GLY A 48 2.59 3.27 9.27
CA GLY A 48 2.34 1.91 8.77
C GLY A 48 3.63 1.22 8.34
N SER A 49 4.38 1.84 7.44
CA SER A 49 5.67 1.30 6.96
C SER A 49 6.72 1.17 8.08
N ALA A 50 6.76 2.12 9.01
CA ALA A 50 7.69 2.09 10.14
C ALA A 50 7.38 0.94 11.10
N VAL A 51 6.12 0.72 11.44
CA VAL A 51 5.67 -0.41 12.26
C VAL A 51 6.03 -1.73 11.61
N GLU A 52 5.76 -1.86 10.30
CA GLU A 52 6.10 -3.03 9.52
C GLU A 52 7.60 -3.35 9.57
N THR A 53 8.48 -2.34 9.40
CA THR A 53 9.93 -2.50 9.53
C THR A 53 10.33 -2.99 10.92
N GLY A 54 9.78 -2.42 11.99
CA GLY A 54 10.07 -2.85 13.37
C GLY A 54 9.58 -4.27 13.66
N VAL A 55 8.40 -4.63 13.16
CA VAL A 55 7.83 -5.97 13.31
C VAL A 55 8.65 -7.00 12.53
N ALA A 56 9.03 -6.70 11.28
CA ALA A 56 9.89 -7.57 10.47
C ALA A 56 11.21 -7.86 11.19
N HIS A 57 11.89 -6.83 11.69
CA HIS A 57 13.11 -7.00 12.47
C HIS A 57 12.91 -7.95 13.67
N GLY A 58 11.84 -7.74 14.44
CA GLY A 58 11.56 -8.57 15.62
C GLY A 58 11.25 -10.03 15.31
N LEU A 59 10.57 -10.30 14.19
CA LEU A 59 10.28 -11.66 13.73
C LEU A 59 11.51 -12.36 13.16
N GLU A 60 12.38 -11.64 12.45
CA GLU A 60 13.60 -12.20 11.85
C GLU A 60 14.69 -12.51 12.87
N THR A 61 14.87 -11.63 13.86
CA THR A 61 16.01 -11.67 14.77
C THR A 61 15.68 -12.18 16.18
N GLY A 62 14.41 -12.18 16.56
CA GLY A 62 13.99 -12.43 17.94
C GLY A 62 14.23 -11.25 18.89
N ALA A 63 14.54 -10.06 18.36
CA ALA A 63 14.81 -8.86 19.13
C ALA A 63 13.69 -8.52 20.11
N SER A 64 14.01 -7.79 21.18
CA SER A 64 13.04 -7.34 22.16
C SER A 64 12.03 -6.36 21.55
N THR A 65 10.83 -6.30 22.11
CA THR A 65 9.80 -5.34 21.66
C THR A 65 10.30 -3.89 21.75
N ALA A 66 11.07 -3.55 22.78
CA ALA A 66 11.66 -2.22 22.94
C ALA A 66 12.63 -1.86 21.81
N GLU A 67 13.45 -2.79 21.37
CA GLU A 67 14.37 -2.62 20.24
C GLU A 67 13.58 -2.45 18.91
N CYS A 68 12.56 -3.27 18.69
CA CYS A 68 11.70 -3.15 17.51
C CYS A 68 10.96 -1.80 17.45
N VAL A 69 10.50 -1.29 18.60
CA VAL A 69 9.91 0.05 18.72
C VAL A 69 10.94 1.14 18.39
N ALA A 70 12.17 1.01 18.86
CA ALA A 70 13.23 1.99 18.57
C ALA A 70 13.53 2.04 17.06
N ILE A 71 13.58 0.87 16.39
CA ILE A 71 13.77 0.78 14.94
C ILE A 71 12.58 1.41 14.19
N ALA A 72 11.35 1.08 14.58
CA ALA A 72 10.16 1.65 13.95
C ALA A 72 10.13 3.19 14.09
N ARG A 73 10.44 3.74 15.26
CA ARG A 73 10.52 5.19 15.46
C ARG A 73 11.62 5.84 14.64
N ALA A 74 12.78 5.20 14.53
CA ALA A 74 13.86 5.70 13.68
C ALA A 74 13.46 5.77 12.21
N GLU A 75 12.75 4.74 11.70
CA GLU A 75 12.22 4.76 10.33
C GLU A 75 11.13 5.81 10.13
N PHE A 76 10.25 5.98 11.09
CA PHE A 76 9.23 7.03 11.05
C PHE A 76 9.87 8.44 11.04
N ALA A 77 10.84 8.68 11.90
CA ALA A 77 11.56 9.95 11.98
C ALA A 77 12.26 10.33 10.66
N LYS A 78 12.84 9.35 9.95
CA LYS A 78 13.42 9.56 8.60
C LYS A 78 12.38 10.08 7.60
N LYS A 79 11.15 9.53 7.66
CA LYS A 79 10.06 9.93 6.75
C LYS A 79 9.44 11.27 7.09
N VAL A 80 9.34 11.60 8.37
CA VAL A 80 8.88 12.92 8.85
C VAL A 80 9.88 14.00 8.45
N GLY A 81 11.19 13.68 8.50
CA GLY A 81 12.25 14.64 8.18
C GLY A 81 12.13 15.92 8.99
N LEU A 82 12.06 17.06 8.30
CA LEU A 82 11.89 18.38 8.92
C LEU A 82 10.42 18.82 9.04
N THR A 83 9.48 18.01 8.56
CA THR A 83 8.04 18.36 8.51
C THR A 83 7.33 17.83 9.77
N VAL A 84 7.70 18.33 10.93
CA VAL A 84 7.05 17.96 12.19
C VAL A 84 5.69 18.66 12.29
N SER A 85 4.65 17.92 12.64
CA SER A 85 3.30 18.42 12.83
C SER A 85 2.62 17.67 13.98
N GLU A 86 1.53 18.23 14.53
CA GLU A 86 0.72 17.52 15.55
C GLU A 86 0.26 16.13 15.10
N LYS A 87 -0.02 15.97 13.79
CA LYS A 87 -0.36 14.67 13.23
C LYS A 87 0.81 13.70 13.30
N SER A 88 2.04 14.12 12.95
CA SER A 88 3.23 13.27 13.03
C SER A 88 3.59 12.91 14.46
N GLU A 89 3.46 13.84 15.41
CA GLU A 89 3.69 13.57 16.85
C GLU A 89 2.69 12.52 17.38
N LYS A 90 1.43 12.64 17.03
CA LYS A 90 0.39 11.67 17.42
C LYS A 90 0.66 10.27 16.85
N GLU A 91 1.09 10.20 15.59
CA GLU A 91 1.41 8.92 14.95
C GLU A 91 2.68 8.28 15.54
N ASP A 92 3.72 9.07 15.84
CA ASP A 92 4.92 8.57 16.56
C ASP A 92 4.57 8.02 17.94
N ALA A 93 3.78 8.75 18.72
CA ALA A 93 3.35 8.32 20.05
C ALA A 93 2.56 6.98 20.04
N ALA A 94 1.92 6.67 18.93
CA ALA A 94 1.14 5.43 18.78
C ALA A 94 2.00 4.21 18.35
N ILE A 95 3.19 4.41 17.77
CA ILE A 95 4.06 3.35 17.25
C ILE A 95 4.29 2.22 18.26
N PRO A 96 4.63 2.47 19.54
CA PRO A 96 4.88 1.40 20.50
C PRO A 96 3.72 0.40 20.60
N GLY A 97 2.50 0.90 20.72
CA GLY A 97 1.32 0.04 20.83
C GLY A 97 1.08 -0.81 19.58
N TYR A 98 1.31 -0.26 18.38
CA TYR A 98 1.20 -1.03 17.14
C TYR A 98 2.26 -2.14 17.06
N VAL A 99 3.52 -1.83 17.36
CA VAL A 99 4.61 -2.82 17.31
C VAL A 99 4.38 -3.93 18.34
N GLU A 100 4.01 -3.59 19.57
CA GLU A 100 3.72 -4.54 20.64
C GLU A 100 2.60 -5.50 20.23
N GLN A 101 1.45 -4.98 19.81
CA GLN A 101 0.31 -5.77 19.42
C GLN A 101 0.60 -6.67 18.21
N ALA A 102 1.29 -6.15 17.21
CA ALA A 102 1.65 -6.94 16.02
C ALA A 102 2.64 -8.06 16.37
N LEU A 103 3.68 -7.79 17.18
CA LEU A 103 4.65 -8.79 17.59
C LEU A 103 4.04 -9.87 18.49
N GLU A 104 3.22 -9.49 19.48
CA GLU A 104 2.51 -10.45 20.34
C GLU A 104 1.67 -11.42 19.51
N HIS A 105 1.00 -10.92 18.47
CA HIS A 105 0.15 -11.70 17.59
C HIS A 105 0.92 -12.58 16.61
N LEU A 106 2.03 -12.09 16.04
CA LEU A 106 2.73 -12.78 14.94
C LEU A 106 3.86 -13.69 15.41
N ARG A 107 4.51 -13.42 16.55
CA ARG A 107 5.59 -14.27 17.10
C ARG A 107 5.23 -15.75 17.28
N PRO A 108 3.99 -16.14 17.65
CA PRO A 108 3.62 -17.55 17.72
C PRO A 108 3.75 -18.31 16.39
N TYR A 109 3.80 -17.62 15.24
CA TYR A 109 4.05 -18.26 13.95
C TYR A 109 5.53 -18.56 13.70
N GLY A 110 6.44 -18.12 14.60
CA GLY A 110 7.88 -18.28 14.44
C GLY A 110 8.50 -17.28 13.48
N LYS A 111 9.75 -17.55 13.11
CA LYS A 111 10.48 -16.72 12.14
C LYS A 111 9.90 -16.92 10.74
N PRO A 112 9.55 -15.85 10.01
CA PRO A 112 9.12 -15.96 8.61
C PRO A 112 10.28 -16.46 7.72
N SER A 113 9.96 -17.20 6.66
CA SER A 113 10.91 -17.62 5.63
C SER A 113 11.43 -16.43 4.84
N SER A 114 10.59 -15.40 4.67
CA SER A 114 10.98 -14.14 4.06
C SER A 114 10.05 -12.99 4.49
N THR A 115 10.60 -11.78 4.48
CA THR A 115 9.89 -10.52 4.73
C THR A 115 10.12 -9.56 3.56
N GLN A 116 9.16 -8.68 3.28
CA GLN A 116 9.25 -7.66 2.22
C GLN A 116 9.67 -8.24 0.87
N GLY A 117 9.15 -9.43 0.54
CA GLY A 117 9.54 -10.13 -0.67
C GLY A 117 8.86 -9.57 -1.91
N ARG A 118 9.64 -9.48 -3.00
CA ARG A 118 9.15 -8.97 -4.30
C ARG A 118 8.27 -9.99 -5.00
N CYS A 119 7.10 -9.53 -5.43
CA CYS A 119 6.22 -10.20 -6.37
C CYS A 119 6.17 -9.44 -7.69
N GLU A 120 6.25 -10.15 -8.81
CA GLU A 120 6.09 -9.56 -10.14
C GLU A 120 5.33 -10.54 -11.05
N MET A 121 4.31 -10.06 -11.72
CA MET A 121 3.51 -10.86 -12.64
C MET A 121 3.23 -10.11 -13.93
N GLN A 122 3.43 -10.79 -15.06
CA GLN A 122 2.92 -10.33 -16.34
C GLN A 122 1.46 -10.77 -16.49
N VAL A 123 0.60 -9.81 -16.82
CA VAL A 123 -0.82 -10.06 -17.10
C VAL A 123 -1.03 -10.08 -18.61
N GLU A 124 -1.80 -11.05 -19.11
CA GLU A 124 -2.12 -11.14 -20.52
C GLU A 124 -2.81 -9.85 -21.01
N GLY A 125 -2.31 -9.31 -22.11
CA GLY A 125 -2.81 -8.05 -22.69
C GLY A 125 -2.38 -6.78 -22.00
N LEU A 126 -1.62 -6.85 -20.91
CA LEU A 126 -1.03 -5.69 -20.23
C LEU A 126 0.42 -5.50 -20.68
N ALA A 127 0.77 -4.26 -21.08
CA ALA A 127 2.07 -3.95 -21.66
C ALA A 127 3.20 -3.78 -20.64
N VAL A 128 2.89 -3.71 -19.34
CA VAL A 128 3.85 -3.63 -18.24
C VAL A 128 3.50 -4.63 -17.14
N PRO A 129 4.45 -5.12 -16.33
CA PRO A 129 4.16 -6.02 -15.23
C PRO A 129 3.41 -5.31 -14.08
N ILE A 130 2.74 -6.10 -13.26
CA ILE A 130 2.31 -5.67 -11.92
C ILE A 130 3.39 -6.13 -10.94
N MET A 131 3.89 -5.20 -10.12
CA MET A 131 4.94 -5.44 -9.13
C MET A 131 4.51 -4.94 -7.75
N GLY A 132 4.87 -5.68 -6.71
CA GLY A 132 4.63 -5.30 -5.32
C GLY A 132 5.51 -6.07 -4.36
N PHE A 133 5.39 -5.77 -3.08
CA PHE A 133 6.12 -6.43 -2.00
C PHE A 133 5.12 -6.92 -0.97
N TYR A 134 5.19 -8.23 -0.65
CA TYR A 134 4.41 -8.81 0.44
C TYR A 134 5.14 -8.62 1.76
N ASP A 135 4.39 -8.62 2.88
CA ASP A 135 5.01 -8.32 4.18
C ASP A 135 5.69 -9.56 4.77
N PHE A 136 4.96 -10.67 4.94
CA PHE A 136 5.48 -11.87 5.65
C PHE A 136 5.07 -13.16 4.97
N LEU A 137 6.03 -14.07 4.78
CA LEU A 137 5.80 -15.43 4.26
C LEU A 137 6.42 -16.46 5.19
N TRP A 138 5.63 -17.46 5.59
CA TRP A 138 6.06 -18.68 6.26
C TRP A 138 5.82 -19.86 5.30
N GLU A 139 6.84 -20.25 4.55
CA GLU A 139 6.74 -21.33 3.55
C GLU A 139 6.41 -22.68 4.19
N ASP A 140 7.02 -23.00 5.33
CA ASP A 140 6.85 -24.27 6.05
C ASP A 140 5.39 -24.51 6.46
N THR A 141 4.67 -23.45 6.80
CA THR A 141 3.25 -23.52 7.20
C THR A 141 2.30 -23.05 6.10
N GLY A 142 2.85 -22.70 4.93
CA GLY A 142 2.08 -22.20 3.78
C GLY A 142 1.30 -20.92 4.09
N ARG A 143 1.86 -20.00 4.88
CA ARG A 143 1.14 -18.82 5.39
C ARG A 143 1.70 -17.53 4.79
N LEU A 144 0.82 -16.72 4.20
CA LEU A 144 1.10 -15.37 3.72
C LEU A 144 0.28 -14.37 4.54
N ILE A 145 0.94 -13.39 5.16
CA ILE A 145 0.27 -12.37 5.97
C ILE A 145 0.69 -10.97 5.50
N ASP A 146 -0.31 -10.14 5.26
CA ASP A 146 -0.15 -8.70 5.00
C ASP A 146 -0.60 -7.93 6.26
N LEU A 147 0.25 -7.09 6.81
CA LEU A 147 0.01 -6.32 8.04
C LEU A 147 -0.50 -4.92 7.71
N LYS A 148 -1.65 -4.58 8.25
CA LYS A 148 -2.23 -3.23 8.08
C LYS A 148 -2.43 -2.55 9.43
N THR A 149 -1.80 -1.41 9.61
CA THR A 149 -2.07 -0.56 10.77
C THR A 149 -3.32 0.29 10.52
N ALA A 150 -4.22 0.36 11.50
CA ALA A 150 -5.48 1.10 11.40
C ALA A 150 -5.79 1.81 12.72
N ALA A 151 -6.45 2.97 12.67
CA ALA A 151 -6.91 3.66 13.87
C ALA A 151 -8.04 2.88 14.58
N THR A 152 -8.85 2.15 13.81
CA THR A 152 -9.95 1.33 14.30
C THR A 152 -9.95 0.00 13.56
N LEU A 153 -10.19 -1.11 14.28
CA LEU A 153 -10.35 -2.41 13.64
C LEU A 153 -11.56 -2.43 12.72
N THR A 154 -11.39 -3.02 11.55
CA THR A 154 -12.48 -3.34 10.63
C THR A 154 -13.07 -4.69 11.00
N SER A 155 -14.34 -4.93 10.69
CA SER A 155 -14.99 -6.23 10.87
C SER A 155 -14.78 -7.21 9.72
N ALA A 156 -14.16 -6.73 8.62
CA ALA A 156 -13.88 -7.51 7.41
C ALA A 156 -12.72 -6.91 6.63
N ILE A 157 -12.17 -7.67 5.68
CA ILE A 157 -11.14 -7.20 4.77
C ILE A 157 -11.72 -6.12 3.85
N LYS A 158 -11.03 -4.98 3.75
CA LYS A 158 -11.39 -3.93 2.79
C LYS A 158 -11.11 -4.40 1.35
N PRO A 159 -12.00 -4.13 0.36
CA PRO A 159 -11.82 -4.61 -1.01
C PRO A 159 -10.46 -4.24 -1.63
N ALA A 160 -9.93 -3.05 -1.35
CA ALA A 160 -8.62 -2.63 -1.83
C ALA A 160 -7.47 -3.50 -1.28
N HIS A 161 -7.53 -3.85 0.00
CA HIS A 161 -6.54 -4.72 0.63
C HIS A 161 -6.70 -6.18 0.15
N ALA A 162 -7.94 -6.65 -0.03
CA ALA A 162 -8.20 -7.98 -0.60
C ALA A 162 -7.57 -8.13 -1.99
N ARG A 163 -7.72 -7.13 -2.87
CA ARG A 163 -7.07 -7.12 -4.18
C ARG A 163 -5.54 -7.17 -4.09
N GLN A 164 -4.95 -6.39 -3.17
CA GLN A 164 -3.51 -6.39 -2.95
C GLN A 164 -2.99 -7.77 -2.54
N VAL A 165 -3.61 -8.38 -1.53
CA VAL A 165 -3.17 -9.71 -1.06
C VAL A 165 -3.48 -10.81 -2.07
N ALA A 166 -4.56 -10.67 -2.84
CA ALA A 166 -4.87 -11.59 -3.94
C ALA A 166 -3.76 -11.61 -5.00
N PHE A 167 -3.17 -10.45 -5.33
CA PHE A 167 -2.00 -10.39 -6.21
C PHE A 167 -0.82 -11.20 -5.65
N TYR A 168 -0.45 -11.00 -4.38
CA TYR A 168 0.64 -11.74 -3.74
C TYR A 168 0.34 -13.24 -3.68
N HIS A 169 -0.89 -13.60 -3.35
CA HIS A 169 -1.35 -14.99 -3.30
C HIS A 169 -1.25 -15.67 -4.67
N GLN A 170 -1.61 -14.99 -5.75
CA GLN A 170 -1.47 -15.54 -7.11
C GLN A 170 0.00 -15.62 -7.54
N CYS A 171 0.83 -14.65 -7.17
CA CYS A 171 2.24 -14.62 -7.51
C CYS A 171 3.04 -15.73 -6.81
N LEU A 172 2.78 -15.96 -5.51
CA LEU A 172 3.53 -16.92 -4.69
C LEU A 172 2.99 -18.35 -4.78
N GLY A 173 1.70 -18.50 -5.11
CA GLY A 173 1.05 -19.80 -5.28
C GLY A 173 -0.29 -19.92 -4.55
N PRO A 174 -1.28 -20.56 -5.19
CA PRO A 174 -2.66 -20.60 -4.70
C PRO A 174 -2.86 -21.52 -3.48
N ASN A 175 -1.84 -22.26 -3.07
CA ASN A 175 -1.90 -23.20 -1.93
C ASN A 175 -1.60 -22.53 -0.59
N LEU A 176 -1.22 -21.25 -0.60
CA LEU A 176 -0.95 -20.48 0.61
C LEU A 176 -2.25 -20.09 1.33
N LEU A 177 -2.18 -20.05 2.65
CA LEU A 177 -3.21 -19.43 3.50
C LEU A 177 -2.95 -17.93 3.56
N ALA A 178 -3.49 -17.21 2.59
CA ALA A 178 -3.35 -15.76 2.53
C ALA A 178 -4.31 -15.07 3.52
N SER A 179 -3.80 -14.11 4.28
CA SER A 179 -4.59 -13.37 5.27
C SER A 179 -4.11 -11.94 5.43
N LEU A 180 -4.99 -11.10 5.99
CA LEU A 180 -4.66 -9.75 6.43
C LEU A 180 -4.78 -9.65 7.94
N THR A 181 -3.74 -9.09 8.55
CA THR A 181 -3.72 -8.76 9.97
C THR A 181 -3.89 -7.26 10.14
N TYR A 182 -5.04 -6.85 10.67
CA TYR A 182 -5.27 -5.45 11.05
C TYR A 182 -4.84 -5.23 12.48
N CYS A 183 -3.98 -4.26 12.68
CA CYS A 183 -3.42 -3.89 13.98
C CYS A 183 -3.81 -2.46 14.35
N THR A 184 -4.25 -2.27 15.58
CA THR A 184 -4.40 -0.98 16.26
C THR A 184 -3.45 -0.95 17.46
N PRO A 185 -3.24 0.19 18.16
CA PRO A 185 -2.42 0.21 19.37
C PRO A 185 -2.93 -0.65 20.54
N LYS A 186 -4.12 -1.22 20.42
CA LYS A 186 -4.79 -1.96 21.52
C LYS A 186 -5.33 -3.33 21.13
N LYS A 187 -5.48 -3.62 19.85
CA LYS A 187 -6.17 -4.81 19.35
C LYS A 187 -5.64 -5.24 18.00
N VAL A 188 -5.67 -6.54 17.76
CA VAL A 188 -5.32 -7.15 16.46
C VAL A 188 -6.47 -8.06 16.03
N ALA A 189 -6.71 -8.15 14.73
CA ALA A 189 -7.59 -9.12 14.12
C ALA A 189 -7.03 -9.60 12.78
N THR A 190 -7.01 -10.91 12.56
CA THR A 190 -6.59 -11.53 11.31
C THR A 190 -7.78 -12.13 10.60
N TYR A 191 -7.90 -11.84 9.32
CA TYR A 191 -8.95 -12.34 8.43
C TYR A 191 -8.33 -13.12 7.28
N ALA A 192 -8.80 -14.34 7.04
CA ALA A 192 -8.42 -15.11 5.87
C ALA A 192 -8.94 -14.44 4.60
N LEU A 193 -8.13 -14.43 3.55
CA LEU A 193 -8.56 -13.96 2.24
C LEU A 193 -9.46 -15.00 1.59
N GLU A 194 -10.73 -14.67 1.45
CA GLU A 194 -11.70 -15.45 0.69
C GLU A 194 -11.74 -14.98 -0.77
N ASN A 195 -12.18 -15.86 -1.67
CA ASN A 195 -12.42 -15.52 -3.09
C ASN A 195 -11.22 -14.81 -3.79
N SER A 196 -9.99 -15.23 -3.46
CA SER A 196 -8.75 -14.63 -3.99
C SER A 196 -8.76 -14.48 -5.52
N ARG A 197 -9.32 -15.43 -6.25
CA ARG A 197 -9.42 -15.38 -7.72
C ARG A 197 -10.26 -14.21 -8.20
N ASP A 198 -11.38 -13.92 -7.52
CA ASP A 198 -12.28 -12.83 -7.91
C ASP A 198 -11.64 -11.47 -7.64
N HIS A 199 -10.94 -11.34 -6.51
CA HIS A 199 -10.17 -10.14 -6.19
C HIS A 199 -9.02 -9.91 -7.17
N TRP A 200 -8.33 -10.97 -7.58
CA TRP A 200 -7.30 -10.90 -8.61
C TRP A 200 -7.89 -10.51 -9.98
N ALA A 201 -9.00 -11.14 -10.39
CA ALA A 201 -9.69 -10.79 -11.64
C ALA A 201 -10.13 -9.32 -11.65
N ALA A 202 -10.59 -8.79 -10.51
CA ALA A 202 -10.90 -7.37 -10.37
C ALA A 202 -9.65 -6.48 -10.53
N GLN A 203 -8.52 -6.89 -9.95
CA GLN A 203 -7.24 -6.18 -10.09
C GLN A 203 -6.77 -6.14 -11.54
N GLN A 204 -6.85 -7.26 -12.27
CA GLN A 204 -6.52 -7.34 -13.70
C GLN A 204 -7.40 -6.41 -14.55
N LYS A 205 -8.71 -6.37 -14.27
CA LYS A 205 -9.63 -5.44 -14.96
C LYS A 205 -9.23 -3.99 -14.73
N ILE A 206 -8.87 -3.62 -13.50
CA ILE A 206 -8.39 -2.27 -13.19
C ILE A 206 -7.11 -1.96 -13.99
N ALA A 207 -6.14 -2.89 -14.02
CA ALA A 207 -4.89 -2.70 -14.75
C ALA A 207 -5.11 -2.48 -16.27
N LEU A 208 -5.97 -3.30 -16.89
CA LEU A 208 -6.35 -3.14 -18.29
C LEU A 208 -7.13 -1.83 -18.54
N THR A 209 -7.90 -1.37 -17.55
CA THR A 209 -8.59 -0.06 -17.65
C THR A 209 -7.59 1.08 -17.59
N VAL A 210 -6.59 1.02 -16.71
CA VAL A 210 -5.47 1.99 -16.67
C VAL A 210 -4.78 2.04 -18.03
N GLN A 211 -4.44 0.89 -18.62
CA GLN A 211 -3.82 0.84 -19.94
C GLN A 211 -4.66 1.52 -21.02
N ARG A 212 -5.97 1.24 -21.04
CA ARG A 212 -6.90 1.86 -22.01
C ARG A 212 -7.02 3.37 -21.78
N PHE A 213 -7.06 3.81 -20.54
CA PHE A 213 -7.09 5.23 -20.18
C PHE A 213 -5.82 5.93 -20.68
N LEU A 214 -4.64 5.39 -20.39
CA LEU A 214 -3.37 5.96 -20.84
C LEU A 214 -3.20 5.93 -22.37
N ALA A 215 -3.86 5.02 -23.07
CA ALA A 215 -3.83 4.93 -24.53
C ALA A 215 -4.65 6.03 -25.23
N ILE A 216 -5.45 6.80 -24.50
CA ILE A 216 -6.27 7.89 -25.08
C ILE A 216 -5.36 9.02 -25.59
N SER A 217 -4.31 9.38 -24.83
CA SER A 217 -3.35 10.40 -25.23
C SER A 217 -1.97 10.18 -24.64
N ALA A 218 -0.94 10.59 -25.36
CA ALA A 218 0.42 10.72 -24.85
C ALA A 218 0.65 12.06 -24.11
N ASP A 219 -0.27 13.01 -24.23
CA ASP A 219 -0.22 14.30 -23.54
C ASP A 219 -0.80 14.15 -22.11
N PRO A 220 0.00 14.38 -21.05
CA PRO A 220 -0.47 14.34 -19.68
C PRO A 220 -1.64 15.30 -19.37
N GLN A 221 -1.68 16.46 -20.03
CA GLN A 221 -2.72 17.48 -19.81
C GLN A 221 -4.07 17.06 -20.43
N GLU A 222 -4.05 16.37 -21.57
CA GLU A 222 -5.27 15.80 -22.14
C GLU A 222 -5.86 14.73 -21.21
N LEU A 223 -5.02 13.87 -20.61
CA LEU A 223 -5.48 12.87 -19.65
C LEU A 223 -6.00 13.53 -18.35
N ALA A 224 -5.38 14.60 -17.89
CA ALA A 224 -5.87 15.37 -16.75
C ALA A 224 -7.28 15.96 -17.01
N GLY A 225 -7.54 16.42 -18.24
CA GLY A 225 -8.85 16.91 -18.65
C GLY A 225 -9.98 15.86 -18.69
N LEU A 226 -9.66 14.57 -18.55
CA LEU A 226 -10.65 13.47 -18.56
C LEU A 226 -11.11 13.04 -17.17
N VAL A 227 -10.51 13.57 -16.10
CA VAL A 227 -10.80 13.19 -14.72
C VAL A 227 -11.09 14.43 -13.87
N VAL A 228 -11.93 14.26 -12.85
CA VAL A 228 -12.27 15.33 -11.92
C VAL A 228 -11.95 14.84 -10.50
N PRO A 229 -11.08 15.55 -9.74
CA PRO A 229 -10.78 15.16 -8.36
C PRO A 229 -11.93 15.52 -7.41
N ASP A 230 -12.22 14.63 -6.45
CA ASP A 230 -13.02 14.95 -5.27
C ASP A 230 -12.10 15.51 -4.18
N VAL A 231 -11.81 16.82 -4.25
CA VAL A 231 -10.86 17.50 -3.34
C VAL A 231 -11.31 17.54 -1.88
N GLU A 232 -12.57 17.22 -1.59
CA GLU A 232 -13.09 17.09 -0.23
C GLU A 232 -12.89 15.66 0.34
N SER A 233 -12.50 14.71 -0.51
CA SER A 233 -12.24 13.35 -0.06
C SER A 233 -10.96 13.27 0.80
N PHE A 234 -10.85 12.19 1.58
CA PHE A 234 -9.67 11.96 2.43
C PHE A 234 -8.35 11.85 1.63
N TYR A 235 -8.42 11.57 0.34
CA TYR A 235 -7.25 11.50 -0.56
C TYR A 235 -6.53 12.85 -0.71
N TYR A 236 -7.27 13.95 -0.50
CA TYR A 236 -6.76 15.32 -0.56
C TYR A 236 -6.77 15.99 0.82
N ALA A 237 -6.68 15.20 1.90
CA ALA A 237 -6.62 15.71 3.27
C ALA A 237 -5.32 16.50 3.57
N ASP A 238 -4.27 16.29 2.78
CA ASP A 238 -3.05 17.09 2.79
C ASP A 238 -3.26 18.35 1.96
N ALA A 239 -2.92 19.52 2.53
CA ALA A 239 -3.14 20.82 1.89
C ALA A 239 -2.29 21.00 0.62
N GLU A 240 -1.07 20.46 0.59
CA GLU A 240 -0.20 20.55 -0.58
C GLU A 240 -0.73 19.68 -1.72
N VAL A 241 -1.22 18.47 -1.41
CA VAL A 241 -1.86 17.59 -2.41
C VAL A 241 -3.12 18.22 -2.96
N ARG A 242 -3.93 18.84 -2.10
CA ARG A 242 -5.15 19.54 -2.51
C ARG A 242 -4.83 20.74 -3.40
N GLN A 243 -3.84 21.55 -3.03
CA GLN A 243 -3.40 22.68 -3.84
C GLN A 243 -2.89 22.21 -5.21
N ALA A 244 -2.10 21.15 -5.24
CA ALA A 244 -1.63 20.53 -6.47
C ALA A 244 -2.78 20.07 -7.37
N ALA A 245 -3.88 19.56 -6.80
CA ALA A 245 -5.07 19.19 -7.56
C ALA A 245 -5.77 20.42 -8.16
N TYR A 246 -5.95 21.51 -7.40
CA TYR A 246 -6.49 22.76 -7.95
C TYR A 246 -5.68 23.27 -9.14
N GLU A 247 -4.37 23.28 -9.01
CA GLU A 247 -3.47 23.75 -10.07
C GLU A 247 -3.47 22.85 -11.30
N ALA A 248 -3.43 21.54 -11.10
CA ALA A 248 -3.30 20.56 -12.18
C ALA A 248 -4.61 20.36 -12.97
N PHE A 249 -5.76 20.49 -12.32
CA PHE A 249 -7.08 20.20 -12.93
C PHE A 249 -7.90 21.46 -13.21
N GLY A 250 -7.45 22.65 -12.80
CA GLY A 250 -8.09 23.92 -13.08
C GLY A 250 -9.47 24.11 -12.41
N ILE A 251 -9.63 23.63 -11.18
CA ILE A 251 -10.87 23.67 -10.40
C ILE A 251 -10.78 24.59 -9.19
#